data_dc20805c9b0c461ae2f089764d535f99
#
_entry.id   dc20805c9b0c461ae2f089764d535f99
#
_cell.length_a   1.000
_cell.length_b   1.000
_cell.length_c   1.000
_cell.angle_alpha   90.00
_cell.angle_beta   90.00
_cell.angle_gamma   90.00
#
_symmetry.space_group_name_H-M   'P 1'
#
loop_
_entity.id
_entity.type
_entity.pdbx_description
1 polymer ?
#
loop_
_entity_poly.entity_id
_entity_poly.type
_entity_poly.pdbx_seq_one_letter_code
_entity_poly.pdbx_strand_id
1 'polypeptide(L)'
;MSRLVRAATSISVITLGSRVLGLIRDRLMAQTLGASWVQGTFLLAWTLPNLMRRLLGEGALSASLVPRYARLRITDPAAAKQLLEDVSGAVITILTPICLLVAAASVLIPTDWLPVPEEGGADAIRLLLALNAVLFIYALPICLAAVCSGALNTLGVFALPATIPIALNIIWIVALIAAKPLGFEVDTEIATLAAWSLMVGGFLQLLIVLIPLILRKELGMPRLGLPKRGTTAFLAMGPTVLGMSLNQISSLLDQLLAYYLIAPGAVTYVYLANRLLLFPHALTAMSVAVAVFPKLASEADDLVRTKMRGTLDMSAAATILVTLPAAAGLILLADDVVNVLFVGGKFGGD
;
A
#
# COMPACT_ATOMS: atom_id res chain seq x y z
N MET A 1 21.17 22.71 -12.23
CA MET A 1 19.94 22.15 -11.65
C MET A 1 20.03 22.19 -10.12
N SER A 2 19.04 22.76 -9.45
CA SER A 2 19.03 22.80 -7.97
C SER A 2 18.97 21.37 -7.40
N ARG A 3 19.49 21.15 -6.17
CA ARG A 3 19.44 19.85 -5.48
C ARG A 3 18.00 19.30 -5.39
N LEU A 4 17.03 20.20 -5.23
CA LEU A 4 15.59 19.88 -5.18
C LEU A 4 15.07 19.30 -6.51
N VAL A 5 15.42 19.91 -7.65
CA VAL A 5 14.99 19.40 -8.98
C VAL A 5 15.56 18.02 -9.23
N ARG A 6 16.83 17.78 -8.90
CA ARG A 6 17.47 16.48 -9.05
C ARG A 6 16.80 15.40 -8.16
N ALA A 7 16.50 15.74 -6.91
CA ALA A 7 15.80 14.84 -6.00
C ALA A 7 14.38 14.54 -6.51
N ALA A 8 13.63 15.54 -6.94
CA ALA A 8 12.28 15.34 -7.49
C ALA A 8 12.28 14.46 -8.75
N THR A 9 13.22 14.70 -9.67
CA THR A 9 13.37 13.86 -10.88
C THR A 9 13.70 12.41 -10.52
N SER A 10 14.64 12.20 -9.58
CA SER A 10 14.99 10.84 -9.14
C SER A 10 13.80 10.10 -8.52
N ILE A 11 13.04 10.76 -7.66
CA ILE A 11 11.82 10.17 -7.04
C ILE A 11 10.81 9.83 -8.12
N SER A 12 10.57 10.72 -9.10
CA SER A 12 9.62 10.48 -10.19
C SER A 12 9.99 9.28 -11.03
N VAL A 13 11.28 9.13 -11.40
CA VAL A 13 11.77 7.98 -12.16
C VAL A 13 11.63 6.68 -11.37
N ILE A 14 12.01 6.67 -10.09
CA ILE A 14 11.87 5.52 -9.20
C ILE A 14 10.39 5.12 -9.06
N THR A 15 9.52 6.10 -8.86
CA THR A 15 8.07 5.86 -8.73
C THR A 15 7.48 5.30 -10.02
N LEU A 16 7.87 5.82 -11.18
CA LEU A 16 7.43 5.29 -12.48
C LEU A 16 7.90 3.85 -12.68
N GLY A 17 9.17 3.58 -12.41
CA GLY A 17 9.71 2.21 -12.45
C GLY A 17 8.97 1.25 -11.53
N SER A 18 8.64 1.68 -10.31
CA SER A 18 7.83 0.91 -9.38
C SER A 18 6.42 0.59 -9.92
N ARG A 19 5.78 1.56 -10.59
CA ARG A 19 4.44 1.35 -11.20
C ARG A 19 4.48 0.35 -12.34
N VAL A 20 5.51 0.45 -13.20
CA VAL A 20 5.72 -0.52 -14.30
C VAL A 20 5.95 -1.92 -13.74
N LEU A 21 6.84 -2.07 -12.75
CA LEU A 21 7.06 -3.36 -12.08
C LEU A 21 5.78 -3.90 -11.42
N GLY A 22 4.99 -3.02 -10.81
CA GLY A 22 3.69 -3.39 -10.25
C GLY A 22 2.73 -3.94 -11.31
N LEU A 23 2.70 -3.34 -12.50
CA LEU A 23 1.88 -3.83 -13.61
C LEU A 23 2.38 -5.18 -14.14
N ILE A 24 3.71 -5.35 -14.29
CA ILE A 24 4.32 -6.63 -14.69
C ILE A 24 3.96 -7.74 -13.68
N ARG A 25 4.06 -7.44 -12.38
CA ARG A 25 3.65 -8.35 -11.32
C ARG A 25 2.18 -8.76 -11.43
N ASP A 26 1.29 -7.76 -11.60
CA ASP A 26 -0.16 -7.99 -11.69
C ASP A 26 -0.50 -8.82 -12.93
N ARG A 27 0.18 -8.57 -14.05
CA ARG A 27 0.09 -9.40 -15.27
C ARG A 27 0.52 -10.84 -15.02
N LEU A 28 1.70 -11.03 -14.43
CA LEU A 28 2.22 -12.37 -14.13
C LEU A 28 1.29 -13.14 -13.19
N MET A 29 0.77 -12.47 -12.16
CA MET A 29 -0.17 -13.06 -11.23
C MET A 29 -1.46 -13.49 -11.94
N ALA A 30 -2.04 -12.60 -12.79
CA ALA A 30 -3.20 -12.92 -13.60
C ALA A 30 -2.93 -14.09 -14.56
N GLN A 31 -1.80 -14.09 -15.26
CA GLN A 31 -1.45 -15.16 -16.20
C GLN A 31 -1.16 -16.50 -15.51
N THR A 32 -0.67 -16.47 -14.28
CA THR A 32 -0.32 -17.68 -13.52
C THR A 32 -1.53 -18.32 -12.87
N LEU A 33 -2.38 -17.54 -12.22
CA LEU A 33 -3.52 -18.03 -11.43
C LEU A 33 -4.89 -17.81 -12.11
N GLY A 34 -4.96 -16.97 -13.14
CA GLY A 34 -6.21 -16.62 -13.80
C GLY A 34 -7.12 -15.75 -12.94
N ALA A 35 -8.37 -15.55 -13.35
CA ALA A 35 -9.41 -14.98 -12.50
C ALA A 35 -10.08 -16.08 -11.67
N SER A 36 -9.30 -16.94 -11.04
CA SER A 36 -9.74 -18.09 -10.28
C SER A 36 -10.09 -17.74 -8.83
N TRP A 37 -10.76 -18.67 -8.16
CA TRP A 37 -11.01 -18.56 -6.74
C TRP A 37 -9.73 -18.46 -5.91
N VAL A 38 -8.62 -19.08 -6.36
CA VAL A 38 -7.32 -19.01 -5.68
C VAL A 38 -6.78 -17.58 -5.70
N GLN A 39 -6.77 -16.93 -6.88
CA GLN A 39 -6.29 -15.56 -7.00
C GLN A 39 -7.17 -14.59 -6.24
N GLY A 40 -8.50 -14.73 -6.34
CA GLY A 40 -9.43 -13.88 -5.61
C GLY A 40 -9.25 -13.99 -4.09
N THR A 41 -9.08 -15.22 -3.57
CA THR A 41 -8.79 -15.49 -2.16
C THR A 41 -7.46 -14.87 -1.74
N PHE A 42 -6.43 -14.96 -2.57
CA PHE A 42 -5.14 -14.31 -2.30
C PHE A 42 -5.28 -12.78 -2.22
N LEU A 43 -5.98 -12.16 -3.15
CA LEU A 43 -6.19 -10.71 -3.18
C LEU A 43 -6.99 -10.24 -1.97
N LEU A 44 -8.02 -10.97 -1.57
CA LEU A 44 -8.78 -10.68 -0.36
C LEU A 44 -7.90 -10.79 0.90
N ALA A 45 -7.12 -11.87 1.04
CA ALA A 45 -6.18 -12.04 2.15
C ALA A 45 -5.14 -10.91 2.20
N TRP A 46 -4.65 -10.45 1.04
CA TRP A 46 -3.70 -9.35 0.93
C TRP A 46 -4.29 -7.99 1.32
N THR A 47 -5.60 -7.81 1.21
CA THR A 47 -6.24 -6.51 1.42
C THR A 47 -6.07 -5.99 2.84
N LEU A 48 -6.21 -6.81 3.88
CA LEU A 48 -6.08 -6.38 5.27
C LEU A 48 -4.65 -5.92 5.63
N PRO A 49 -3.58 -6.68 5.37
CA PRO A 49 -2.20 -6.21 5.59
C PRO A 49 -1.87 -4.93 4.82
N ASN A 50 -2.33 -4.83 3.58
CA ASN A 50 -2.14 -3.65 2.75
C ASN A 50 -2.92 -2.43 3.25
N LEU A 51 -4.09 -2.63 3.83
CA LEU A 51 -4.87 -1.60 4.52
C LEU A 51 -4.08 -1.04 5.72
N MET A 52 -3.50 -1.91 6.55
CA MET A 52 -2.65 -1.48 7.68
C MET A 52 -1.47 -0.63 7.18
N ARG A 53 -0.81 -1.05 6.11
CA ARG A 53 0.26 -0.29 5.47
C ARG A 53 -0.20 1.11 5.02
N ARG A 54 -1.37 1.21 4.39
CA ARG A 54 -1.91 2.50 3.91
C ARG A 54 -2.32 3.41 5.07
N LEU A 55 -3.02 2.90 6.06
CA LEU A 55 -3.49 3.69 7.20
C LEU A 55 -2.34 4.20 8.06
N LEU A 56 -1.41 3.32 8.40
CA LEU A 56 -0.32 3.65 9.31
C LEU A 56 0.91 4.19 8.56
N GLY A 57 1.22 3.64 7.38
CA GLY A 57 2.48 3.92 6.68
C GLY A 57 2.45 5.17 5.81
N GLU A 58 1.42 5.38 5.01
CA GLU A 58 1.44 6.40 3.96
C GLU A 58 0.87 7.75 4.39
N GLY A 59 0.04 7.82 5.42
CA GLY A 59 -0.66 9.05 5.75
C GLY A 59 -0.47 9.52 7.18
N ALA A 60 -1.01 8.77 8.12
CA ALA A 60 -1.16 9.25 9.49
C ALA A 60 0.16 9.37 10.24
N LEU A 61 1.05 8.38 10.08
CA LEU A 61 2.34 8.36 10.77
C LEU A 61 3.27 9.44 10.21
N SER A 62 3.32 9.62 8.90
CA SER A 62 4.10 10.67 8.27
C SER A 62 3.60 12.06 8.66
N ALA A 63 2.29 12.28 8.71
CA ALA A 63 1.72 13.58 9.07
C ALA A 63 2.00 13.98 10.52
N SER A 64 2.02 13.04 11.46
CA SER A 64 2.24 13.32 12.89
C SER A 64 3.71 13.27 13.30
N LEU A 65 4.47 12.29 12.80
CA LEU A 65 5.85 12.03 13.19
C LEU A 65 6.83 13.00 12.53
N VAL A 66 6.74 13.19 11.21
CA VAL A 66 7.73 13.94 10.41
C VAL A 66 7.93 15.36 10.91
N PRO A 67 6.89 16.20 11.13
CA PRO A 67 7.08 17.56 11.62
C PRO A 67 7.70 17.61 13.02
N ARG A 68 7.30 16.68 13.89
CA ARG A 68 7.80 16.63 15.27
C ARG A 68 9.25 16.17 15.32
N TYR A 69 9.60 15.15 14.54
CA TYR A 69 10.96 14.66 14.41
C TYR A 69 11.88 15.72 13.81
N ALA A 70 11.45 16.40 12.73
CA ALA A 70 12.22 17.48 12.10
C ALA A 70 12.54 18.62 13.08
N ARG A 71 11.56 19.04 13.88
CA ARG A 71 11.75 20.07 14.90
C ARG A 71 12.75 19.64 15.98
N LEU A 72 12.53 18.45 16.56
CA LEU A 72 13.40 17.94 17.62
C LEU A 72 14.83 17.74 17.13
N ARG A 73 15.01 17.31 15.89
CA ARG A 73 16.34 17.10 15.34
C ARG A 73 17.19 18.36 15.32
N ILE A 74 16.58 19.54 15.20
CA ILE A 74 17.27 20.83 15.22
C ILE A 74 17.51 21.31 16.66
N THR A 75 16.52 21.12 17.55
CA THR A 75 16.53 21.66 18.91
C THR A 75 17.18 20.73 19.93
N ASP A 76 16.96 19.42 19.81
CA ASP A 76 17.44 18.37 20.72
C ASP A 76 17.57 17.04 19.95
N PRO A 77 18.72 16.76 19.33
CA PRO A 77 18.95 15.52 18.58
C PRO A 77 18.76 14.25 19.40
N ALA A 78 19.07 14.30 20.71
CA ALA A 78 18.89 13.15 21.60
C ALA A 78 17.40 12.83 21.79
N ALA A 79 16.57 13.87 21.99
CA ALA A 79 15.11 13.70 22.07
C ALA A 79 14.49 13.27 20.73
N ALA A 80 15.07 13.69 19.59
CA ALA A 80 14.65 13.21 18.28
C ALA A 80 14.87 11.69 18.13
N LYS A 81 16.06 11.22 18.47
CA LYS A 81 16.37 9.77 18.48
C LYS A 81 15.43 9.00 19.41
N GLN A 82 15.23 9.49 20.64
CA GLN A 82 14.29 8.89 21.59
C GLN A 82 12.87 8.82 21.03
N LEU A 83 12.41 9.86 20.32
CA LEU A 83 11.09 9.83 19.68
C LEU A 83 10.96 8.70 18.66
N LEU A 84 11.98 8.45 17.82
CA LEU A 84 11.96 7.34 16.87
C LEU A 84 11.98 5.98 17.58
N GLU A 85 12.79 5.84 18.64
CA GLU A 85 12.84 4.62 19.46
C GLU A 85 11.48 4.35 20.13
N ASP A 86 10.85 5.38 20.69
CA ASP A 86 9.54 5.30 21.36
C ASP A 86 8.42 4.97 20.37
N VAL A 87 8.41 5.61 19.18
CA VAL A 87 7.38 5.33 18.15
C VAL A 87 7.57 3.93 17.55
N SER A 88 8.80 3.54 17.25
CA SER A 88 9.09 2.18 16.75
C SER A 88 8.72 1.12 17.79
N GLY A 89 9.04 1.37 19.06
CA GLY A 89 8.66 0.50 20.17
C GLY A 89 7.15 0.38 20.37
N ALA A 90 6.41 1.49 20.24
CA ALA A 90 4.95 1.50 20.30
C ALA A 90 4.32 0.71 19.13
N VAL A 91 4.85 0.88 17.90
CA VAL A 91 4.43 0.10 16.72
C VAL A 91 4.63 -1.40 16.97
N ILE A 92 5.80 -1.82 17.46
CA ILE A 92 6.08 -3.22 17.77
C ILE A 92 5.12 -3.72 18.86
N THR A 93 4.97 -2.96 19.94
CA THR A 93 4.13 -3.37 21.09
C THR A 93 2.66 -3.51 20.73
N ILE A 94 2.14 -2.68 19.82
CA ILE A 94 0.73 -2.73 19.40
C ILE A 94 0.52 -3.77 18.29
N LEU A 95 1.36 -3.74 17.24
CA LEU A 95 1.12 -4.58 16.07
C LEU A 95 1.53 -6.04 16.27
N THR A 96 2.56 -6.33 17.05
CA THR A 96 2.97 -7.72 17.26
C THR A 96 1.86 -8.59 17.86
N PRO A 97 1.19 -8.21 18.98
CA PRO A 97 0.08 -9.01 19.50
C PRO A 97 -1.10 -9.07 18.52
N ILE A 98 -1.39 -8.02 17.78
CA ILE A 98 -2.45 -8.04 16.75
C ILE A 98 -2.10 -9.03 15.65
N CYS A 99 -0.88 -8.99 15.11
CA CYS A 99 -0.43 -9.94 14.08
C CYS A 99 -0.46 -11.38 14.58
N LEU A 100 0.01 -11.63 15.80
CA LEU A 100 0.00 -12.97 16.41
C LEU A 100 -1.44 -13.44 16.67
N LEU A 101 -2.32 -12.56 17.14
CA LEU A 101 -3.72 -12.89 17.40
C LEU A 101 -4.45 -13.23 16.11
N VAL A 102 -4.27 -12.44 15.03
CA VAL A 102 -4.86 -12.73 13.72
C VAL A 102 -4.30 -14.02 13.14
N ALA A 103 -2.97 -14.24 13.22
CA ALA A 103 -2.35 -15.47 12.76
C ALA A 103 -2.86 -16.68 13.53
N ALA A 104 -2.94 -16.59 14.86
CA ALA A 104 -3.47 -17.66 15.71
C ALA A 104 -4.97 -17.90 15.44
N ALA A 105 -5.78 -16.85 15.32
CA ALA A 105 -7.19 -16.96 14.96
C ALA A 105 -7.37 -17.65 13.61
N SER A 106 -6.53 -17.31 12.62
CA SER A 106 -6.57 -17.92 11.29
C SER A 106 -6.24 -19.42 11.30
N VAL A 107 -5.47 -19.89 12.29
CA VAL A 107 -5.15 -21.32 12.45
C VAL A 107 -6.19 -22.05 13.30
N LEU A 108 -6.78 -21.37 14.29
CA LEU A 108 -7.65 -22.00 15.31
C LEU A 108 -9.14 -21.94 14.96
N ILE A 109 -9.58 -20.99 14.10
CA ILE A 109 -10.99 -20.87 13.74
C ILE A 109 -11.40 -22.05 12.84
N PRO A 110 -12.43 -22.83 13.23
CA PRO A 110 -12.97 -23.86 12.38
C PRO A 110 -13.54 -23.25 11.09
N THR A 111 -13.25 -23.86 9.94
CA THR A 111 -13.73 -23.38 8.64
C THR A 111 -15.25 -23.34 8.54
N ASP A 112 -15.92 -24.22 9.28
CA ASP A 112 -17.39 -24.36 9.29
C ASP A 112 -18.12 -23.17 9.94
N TRP A 113 -17.39 -22.30 10.65
CA TRP A 113 -17.95 -21.08 11.27
C TRP A 113 -17.98 -19.90 10.30
N LEU A 114 -17.32 -20.03 9.16
CA LEU A 114 -17.22 -18.96 8.17
C LEU A 114 -18.15 -19.21 7.00
N PRO A 115 -18.72 -18.16 6.41
CA PRO A 115 -19.52 -18.30 5.21
C PRO A 115 -18.64 -18.87 4.08
N VAL A 116 -19.15 -19.91 3.43
CA VAL A 116 -18.44 -20.63 2.36
C VAL A 116 -18.87 -20.04 1.02
N PRO A 117 -17.94 -19.57 0.17
CA PRO A 117 -18.27 -19.09 -1.16
C PRO A 117 -18.68 -20.27 -2.07
N GLU A 118 -19.45 -20.00 -3.13
CA GLU A 118 -19.88 -21.03 -4.07
C GLU A 118 -18.67 -21.64 -4.80
N GLU A 119 -17.76 -20.81 -5.28
CA GLU A 119 -16.55 -21.24 -5.98
C GLU A 119 -15.40 -21.51 -4.99
N GLY A 120 -14.75 -22.65 -5.12
CA GLY A 120 -13.67 -23.11 -4.24
C GLY A 120 -14.15 -23.66 -2.89
N GLY A 121 -15.37 -23.39 -2.47
CA GLY A 121 -15.99 -24.01 -1.30
C GLY A 121 -15.17 -23.86 -0.03
N ALA A 122 -15.10 -24.91 0.77
CA ALA A 122 -14.33 -24.97 2.01
C ALA A 122 -12.80 -24.80 1.78
N ASP A 123 -12.29 -25.16 0.61
CA ASP A 123 -10.88 -25.02 0.28
C ASP A 123 -10.48 -23.54 0.09
N ALA A 124 -11.39 -22.70 -0.43
CA ALA A 124 -11.19 -21.27 -0.50
C ALA A 124 -11.07 -20.66 0.90
N ILE A 125 -11.87 -21.09 1.87
CA ILE A 125 -11.78 -20.63 3.26
C ILE A 125 -10.50 -21.12 3.92
N ARG A 126 -10.10 -22.39 3.71
CA ARG A 126 -8.82 -22.91 4.23
C ARG A 126 -7.64 -22.12 3.69
N LEU A 127 -7.64 -21.83 2.39
CA LEU A 127 -6.61 -21.03 1.74
C LEU A 127 -6.61 -19.59 2.29
N LEU A 128 -7.78 -18.96 2.43
CA LEU A 128 -7.92 -17.61 2.99
C LEU A 128 -7.29 -17.51 4.38
N LEU A 129 -7.59 -18.47 5.26
CA LEU A 129 -7.05 -18.51 6.60
C LEU A 129 -5.53 -18.76 6.59
N ALA A 130 -5.05 -19.71 5.80
CA ALA A 130 -3.62 -19.98 5.66
C ALA A 130 -2.84 -18.76 5.16
N LEU A 131 -3.36 -18.08 4.14
CA LEU A 131 -2.76 -16.87 3.58
C LEU A 131 -2.79 -15.71 4.59
N ASN A 132 -3.89 -15.52 5.33
CA ASN A 132 -3.98 -14.50 6.37
C ASN A 132 -2.97 -14.73 7.50
N ALA A 133 -2.75 -15.98 7.92
CA ALA A 133 -1.76 -16.31 8.95
C ALA A 133 -0.35 -15.83 8.56
N VAL A 134 0.03 -15.93 7.29
CA VAL A 134 1.33 -15.50 6.78
C VAL A 134 1.35 -13.99 6.48
N LEU A 135 0.36 -13.52 5.71
CA LEU A 135 0.35 -12.16 5.20
C LEU A 135 0.15 -11.11 6.29
N PHE A 136 -0.56 -11.43 7.38
CA PHE A 136 -0.76 -10.45 8.45
C PHE A 136 0.53 -10.11 9.20
N ILE A 137 1.51 -11.04 9.23
CA ILE A 137 2.83 -10.80 9.80
C ILE A 137 3.59 -9.71 9.01
N TYR A 138 3.34 -9.59 7.70
CA TYR A 138 3.92 -8.53 6.86
C TYR A 138 3.56 -7.11 7.35
N ALA A 139 2.42 -6.93 8.02
CA ALA A 139 1.99 -5.62 8.50
C ALA A 139 3.01 -4.98 9.46
N LEU A 140 3.68 -5.78 10.29
CA LEU A 140 4.67 -5.27 11.24
C LEU A 140 5.90 -4.65 10.55
N PRO A 141 6.67 -5.38 9.71
CA PRO A 141 7.85 -4.82 9.08
C PRO A 141 7.54 -3.62 8.16
N ILE A 142 6.39 -3.62 7.47
CA ILE A 142 6.06 -2.51 6.58
C ILE A 142 5.64 -1.24 7.35
N CYS A 143 4.96 -1.36 8.50
CA CYS A 143 4.66 -0.20 9.34
C CYS A 143 5.94 0.37 9.98
N LEU A 144 6.88 -0.47 10.39
CA LEU A 144 8.20 -0.01 10.86
C LEU A 144 8.99 0.65 9.73
N ALA A 145 8.95 0.10 8.52
CA ALA A 145 9.59 0.70 7.35
C ALA A 145 9.02 2.11 7.06
N ALA A 146 7.73 2.33 7.30
CA ALA A 146 7.11 3.65 7.16
C ALA A 146 7.63 4.67 8.19
N VAL A 147 7.80 4.27 9.47
CA VAL A 147 8.45 5.10 10.49
C VAL A 147 9.85 5.50 10.05
N CYS A 148 10.66 4.52 9.64
CA CYS A 148 12.02 4.72 9.17
C CYS A 148 12.07 5.61 7.92
N SER A 149 11.15 5.43 6.99
CA SER A 149 11.03 6.24 5.77
C SER A 149 10.72 7.70 6.08
N GLY A 150 9.82 7.97 7.02
CA GLY A 150 9.52 9.32 7.50
C GLY A 150 10.75 10.01 8.08
N ALA A 151 11.53 9.29 8.88
CA ALA A 151 12.79 9.80 9.42
C ALA A 151 13.82 10.09 8.31
N LEU A 152 14.04 9.16 7.36
CA LEU A 152 14.97 9.36 6.23
C LEU A 152 14.55 10.54 5.36
N ASN A 153 13.26 10.71 5.09
CA ASN A 153 12.74 11.86 4.34
C ASN A 153 13.09 13.19 5.04
N THR A 154 13.00 13.23 6.37
CA THR A 154 13.41 14.40 7.17
C THR A 154 14.91 14.66 7.06
N LEU A 155 15.73 13.63 6.88
CA LEU A 155 17.17 13.71 6.66
C LEU A 155 17.54 14.11 5.21
N GLY A 156 16.56 14.34 4.34
CA GLY A 156 16.77 14.62 2.91
C GLY A 156 17.15 13.38 2.08
N VAL A 157 16.95 12.19 2.62
CA VAL A 157 17.21 10.92 1.94
C VAL A 157 15.88 10.38 1.41
N PHE A 158 15.53 10.76 0.20
CA PHE A 158 14.24 10.40 -0.41
C PHE A 158 14.31 9.17 -1.30
N ALA A 159 15.46 8.92 -1.91
CA ALA A 159 15.61 7.84 -2.90
C ALA A 159 15.39 6.44 -2.27
N LEU A 160 15.94 6.17 -1.08
CA LEU A 160 15.81 4.87 -0.42
C LEU A 160 14.35 4.53 -0.07
N PRO A 161 13.58 5.41 0.61
CA PRO A 161 12.15 5.17 0.79
C PRO A 161 11.38 4.94 -0.52
N ALA A 162 11.74 5.64 -1.59
CA ALA A 162 11.09 5.48 -2.89
C ALA A 162 11.36 4.10 -3.54
N THR A 163 12.46 3.41 -3.18
CA THR A 163 12.78 2.06 -3.71
C THR A 163 12.01 0.93 -3.01
N ILE A 164 11.40 1.18 -1.86
CA ILE A 164 10.67 0.16 -1.08
C ILE A 164 9.66 -0.63 -1.92
N PRO A 165 8.76 0.00 -2.72
CA PRO A 165 7.82 -0.75 -3.53
C PRO A 165 8.48 -1.52 -4.68
N ILE A 166 9.62 -1.06 -5.18
CA ILE A 166 10.41 -1.78 -6.21
C ILE A 166 10.89 -3.12 -5.65
N ALA A 167 11.49 -3.11 -4.45
CA ALA A 167 11.98 -4.32 -3.80
C ALA A 167 10.88 -5.37 -3.63
N LEU A 168 9.68 -4.96 -3.19
CA LEU A 168 8.55 -5.86 -3.05
C LEU A 168 8.12 -6.45 -4.38
N ASN A 169 7.97 -5.61 -5.41
CA ASN A 169 7.56 -6.07 -6.73
C ASN A 169 8.56 -7.07 -7.32
N ILE A 170 9.87 -6.82 -7.18
CA ILE A 170 10.92 -7.73 -7.68
C ILE A 170 10.82 -9.08 -6.98
N ILE A 171 10.74 -9.12 -5.64
CA ILE A 171 10.65 -10.38 -4.89
C ILE A 171 9.43 -11.18 -5.33
N TRP A 172 8.29 -10.51 -5.46
CA TRP A 172 7.05 -11.17 -5.87
C TRP A 172 7.12 -11.70 -7.30
N ILE A 173 7.66 -10.90 -8.25
CA ILE A 173 7.89 -11.32 -9.64
C ILE A 173 8.81 -12.54 -9.67
N VAL A 174 9.93 -12.50 -8.94
CA VAL A 174 10.87 -13.61 -8.86
C VAL A 174 10.19 -14.87 -8.32
N ALA A 175 9.38 -14.76 -7.26
CA ALA A 175 8.66 -15.90 -6.71
C ALA A 175 7.69 -16.52 -7.74
N LEU A 176 6.93 -15.70 -8.48
CA LEU A 176 6.02 -16.20 -9.51
C LEU A 176 6.75 -16.89 -10.67
N ILE A 177 7.87 -16.32 -11.13
CA ILE A 177 8.67 -16.92 -12.22
C ILE A 177 9.35 -18.21 -11.74
N ALA A 178 9.82 -18.23 -10.51
CA ALA A 178 10.52 -19.39 -9.92
C ALA A 178 9.56 -20.52 -9.49
N ALA A 179 8.26 -20.27 -9.39
CA ALA A 179 7.29 -21.25 -8.88
C ALA A 179 7.34 -22.56 -9.67
N LYS A 180 7.15 -22.50 -11.00
CA LYS A 180 7.18 -23.71 -11.85
C LYS A 180 8.55 -24.42 -11.87
N PRO A 181 9.68 -23.73 -12.06
CA PRO A 181 11.00 -24.36 -11.97
C PRO A 181 11.30 -25.05 -10.63
N LEU A 182 10.69 -24.57 -9.53
CA LEU A 182 10.82 -25.16 -8.20
C LEU A 182 9.84 -26.31 -7.94
N GLY A 183 9.00 -26.68 -8.93
CA GLY A 183 8.06 -27.80 -8.84
C GLY A 183 6.69 -27.44 -8.22
N PHE A 184 6.36 -26.15 -8.05
CA PHE A 184 5.03 -25.72 -7.64
C PHE A 184 4.09 -25.68 -8.85
N GLU A 185 3.21 -26.66 -8.96
CA GLU A 185 2.27 -26.80 -10.08
C GLU A 185 0.84 -26.43 -9.68
N VAL A 186 0.50 -26.62 -8.40
CA VAL A 186 -0.85 -26.36 -7.87
C VAL A 186 -1.00 -24.88 -7.54
N ASP A 187 -2.12 -24.29 -7.96
CA ASP A 187 -2.39 -22.85 -7.80
C ASP A 187 -2.34 -22.39 -6.33
N THR A 188 -2.84 -23.20 -5.40
CA THR A 188 -2.79 -22.92 -3.96
C THR A 188 -1.38 -22.89 -3.40
N GLU A 189 -0.48 -23.71 -3.93
CA GLU A 189 0.94 -23.71 -3.57
C GLU A 189 1.63 -22.45 -4.09
N ILE A 190 1.34 -22.07 -5.35
CA ILE A 190 1.88 -20.84 -5.96
C ILE A 190 1.39 -19.61 -5.18
N ALA A 191 0.11 -19.56 -4.80
CA ALA A 191 -0.42 -18.48 -3.97
C ALA A 191 0.25 -18.42 -2.60
N THR A 192 0.52 -19.57 -2.00
CA THR A 192 1.23 -19.67 -0.72
C THR A 192 2.68 -19.22 -0.85
N LEU A 193 3.38 -19.62 -1.90
CA LEU A 193 4.73 -19.14 -2.21
C LEU A 193 4.77 -17.62 -2.39
N ALA A 194 3.78 -17.06 -3.10
CA ALA A 194 3.63 -15.62 -3.26
C ALA A 194 3.42 -14.92 -1.90
N ALA A 195 2.62 -15.48 -1.00
CA ALA A 195 2.41 -14.92 0.34
C ALA A 195 3.71 -14.91 1.17
N TRP A 196 4.47 -16.01 1.17
CA TRP A 196 5.77 -16.07 1.83
C TRP A 196 6.78 -15.09 1.22
N SER A 197 6.76 -14.93 -0.10
CA SER A 197 7.62 -13.96 -0.79
C SER A 197 7.29 -12.51 -0.36
N LEU A 198 6.02 -12.19 -0.15
CA LEU A 198 5.62 -10.89 0.37
C LEU A 198 6.09 -10.66 1.80
N MET A 199 6.03 -11.69 2.66
CA MET A 199 6.56 -11.60 4.01
C MET A 199 8.07 -11.32 4.01
N VAL A 200 8.84 -12.07 3.23
CA VAL A 200 10.29 -11.83 3.03
C VAL A 200 10.54 -10.42 2.46
N GLY A 201 9.73 -10.02 1.47
CA GLY A 201 9.75 -8.69 0.89
C GLY A 201 9.53 -7.58 1.92
N GLY A 202 8.62 -7.77 2.87
CA GLY A 202 8.37 -6.83 3.96
C GLY A 202 9.59 -6.61 4.86
N PHE A 203 10.27 -7.68 5.22
CA PHE A 203 11.53 -7.58 5.99
C PHE A 203 12.64 -6.90 5.18
N LEU A 204 12.77 -7.22 3.89
CA LEU A 204 13.74 -6.54 3.04
C LEU A 204 13.43 -5.04 2.92
N GLN A 205 12.16 -4.67 2.75
CA GLN A 205 11.72 -3.28 2.73
C GLN A 205 12.11 -2.54 4.02
N LEU A 206 11.92 -3.19 5.17
CA LEU A 206 12.36 -2.64 6.46
C LEU A 206 13.88 -2.47 6.50
N LEU A 207 14.64 -3.47 6.11
CA LEU A 207 16.11 -3.41 6.14
C LEU A 207 16.67 -2.29 5.26
N ILE A 208 16.09 -2.04 4.08
CA ILE A 208 16.50 -0.95 3.18
C ILE A 208 16.49 0.41 3.88
N VAL A 209 15.55 0.67 4.76
CA VAL A 209 15.41 1.97 5.44
C VAL A 209 15.93 1.97 6.87
N LEU A 210 15.96 0.82 7.53
CA LEU A 210 16.42 0.67 8.90
C LEU A 210 17.95 0.77 9.00
N ILE A 211 18.67 0.02 8.14
CA ILE A 211 20.14 -0.02 8.15
C ILE A 211 20.76 1.38 8.03
N PRO A 212 20.33 2.23 7.08
CA PRO A 212 20.87 3.60 6.98
C PRO A 212 20.64 4.47 8.20
N LEU A 213 19.54 4.29 8.94
CA LEU A 213 19.28 5.03 10.18
C LEU A 213 20.18 4.56 11.33
N ILE A 214 20.40 3.25 11.44
CA ILE A 214 21.31 2.67 12.44
C ILE A 214 22.74 3.13 12.18
N LEU A 215 23.22 3.05 10.93
CA LEU A 215 24.57 3.46 10.55
C LEU A 215 24.81 4.97 10.80
N ARG A 216 23.77 5.78 10.67
CA ARG A 216 23.81 7.22 10.98
C ARG A 216 23.62 7.53 12.46
N LYS A 217 23.41 6.52 13.31
CA LYS A 217 23.13 6.64 14.75
C LYS A 217 21.84 7.43 15.08
N GLU A 218 20.95 7.59 14.10
CA GLU A 218 19.66 8.28 14.25
C GLU A 218 18.61 7.42 14.95
N LEU A 219 18.75 6.08 14.90
CA LEU A 219 17.89 5.13 15.57
C LEU A 219 18.73 4.13 16.38
N GLY A 220 18.34 3.90 17.63
CA GLY A 220 18.87 2.85 18.49
C GLY A 220 17.88 1.70 18.67
N MET A 221 17.93 1.02 19.81
CA MET A 221 16.99 -0.04 20.11
C MET A 221 15.60 0.52 20.38
N PRO A 222 14.53 -0.02 19.74
CA PRO A 222 13.15 0.36 20.02
C PRO A 222 12.81 0.15 21.50
N ARG A 223 12.22 1.14 22.12
CA ARG A 223 11.75 1.08 23.50
C ARG A 223 10.38 0.45 23.55
N LEU A 224 10.32 -0.83 23.87
CA LEU A 224 9.05 -1.57 23.98
C LEU A 224 8.15 -0.94 25.06
N GLY A 225 6.85 -1.04 24.86
CA GLY A 225 5.83 -0.42 25.70
C GLY A 225 5.10 0.73 25.01
N LEU A 226 4.34 1.48 25.81
CA LEU A 226 3.59 2.66 25.35
C LEU A 226 4.14 3.92 26.05
N PRO A 227 5.36 4.34 25.73
CA PRO A 227 5.92 5.54 26.33
C PRO A 227 5.08 6.77 25.94
N LYS A 228 4.93 7.73 26.87
CA LYS A 228 4.05 8.91 26.68
C LYS A 228 4.29 9.64 25.35
N ARG A 229 5.56 9.74 24.91
CA ARG A 229 5.90 10.40 23.65
C ARG A 229 5.42 9.61 22.43
N GLY A 230 5.60 8.29 22.42
CA GLY A 230 5.11 7.38 21.38
C GLY A 230 3.59 7.36 21.33
N THR A 231 2.93 7.21 22.49
CA THR A 231 1.46 7.20 22.60
C THR A 231 0.85 8.52 22.13
N THR A 232 1.43 9.67 22.50
CA THR A 232 0.95 10.98 22.03
C THR A 232 1.09 11.12 20.51
N ALA A 233 2.18 10.61 19.91
CA ALA A 233 2.34 10.60 18.46
C ALA A 233 1.30 9.71 17.79
N PHE A 234 1.01 8.53 18.35
CA PHE A 234 -0.02 7.61 17.86
C PHE A 234 -1.44 8.20 17.96
N LEU A 235 -1.80 8.79 19.10
CA LEU A 235 -3.10 9.45 19.26
C LEU A 235 -3.30 10.63 18.31
N ALA A 236 -2.24 11.38 18.03
CA ALA A 236 -2.27 12.47 17.06
C ALA A 236 -2.54 12.00 15.60
N MET A 237 -2.37 10.69 15.32
CA MET A 237 -2.70 10.08 14.03
C MET A 237 -4.22 9.86 13.85
N GLY A 238 -4.97 9.78 14.94
CA GLY A 238 -6.38 9.38 14.96
C GLY A 238 -7.25 10.09 13.91
N PRO A 239 -7.30 11.44 13.87
CA PRO A 239 -8.12 12.15 12.89
C PRO A 239 -7.74 11.83 11.43
N THR A 240 -6.44 11.69 11.14
CA THR A 240 -5.94 11.36 9.79
C THR A 240 -6.30 9.91 9.43
N VAL A 241 -6.15 8.97 10.36
CA VAL A 241 -6.55 7.56 10.17
C VAL A 241 -8.06 7.49 9.89
N LEU A 242 -8.89 8.17 10.66
CA LEU A 242 -10.33 8.21 10.46
C LEU A 242 -10.70 8.76 9.08
N GLY A 243 -10.08 9.86 8.65
CA GLY A 243 -10.33 10.43 7.33
C GLY A 243 -9.94 9.50 6.17
N MET A 244 -8.85 8.74 6.32
CA MET A 244 -8.38 7.80 5.30
C MET A 244 -9.10 6.45 5.36
N SER A 245 -9.63 6.05 6.53
CA SER A 245 -10.22 4.73 6.73
C SER A 245 -11.51 4.53 5.94
N LEU A 246 -12.31 5.56 5.73
CA LEU A 246 -13.57 5.45 4.98
C LEU A 246 -13.37 4.88 3.58
N ASN A 247 -12.40 5.40 2.83
CA ASN A 247 -12.11 4.91 1.49
C ASN A 247 -11.53 3.49 1.50
N GLN A 248 -10.73 3.16 2.52
CA GLN A 248 -10.16 1.83 2.66
C GLN A 248 -11.21 0.78 3.09
N ILE A 249 -12.14 1.16 3.96
CA ILE A 249 -13.27 0.31 4.37
C ILE A 249 -14.18 0.07 3.18
N SER A 250 -14.50 1.10 2.38
CA SER A 250 -15.28 0.92 1.15
C SER A 250 -14.62 -0.10 0.21
N SER A 251 -13.33 0.05 -0.05
CA SER A 251 -12.59 -0.89 -0.90
C SER A 251 -12.56 -2.32 -0.35
N LEU A 252 -12.51 -2.49 0.97
CA LEU A 252 -12.61 -3.81 1.61
C LEU A 252 -14.02 -4.40 1.46
N LEU A 253 -15.06 -3.58 1.66
CA LEU A 253 -16.44 -4.01 1.47
C LEU A 253 -16.71 -4.42 0.03
N ASP A 254 -16.24 -3.67 -0.97
CA ASP A 254 -16.35 -4.01 -2.37
C ASP A 254 -15.75 -5.40 -2.67
N GLN A 255 -14.60 -5.71 -2.09
CA GLN A 255 -13.95 -7.01 -2.27
C GLN A 255 -14.68 -8.14 -1.52
N LEU A 256 -15.19 -7.88 -0.30
CA LEU A 256 -15.97 -8.86 0.44
C LEU A 256 -17.30 -9.18 -0.27
N LEU A 257 -17.97 -8.14 -0.77
CA LEU A 257 -19.20 -8.31 -1.55
C LEU A 257 -18.92 -9.10 -2.85
N ALA A 258 -17.86 -8.75 -3.58
CA ALA A 258 -17.45 -9.51 -4.77
C ALA A 258 -17.15 -10.97 -4.44
N TYR A 259 -16.43 -11.23 -3.34
CA TYR A 259 -16.01 -12.56 -2.93
C TYR A 259 -17.18 -13.48 -2.55
N TYR A 260 -18.13 -12.96 -1.74
CA TYR A 260 -19.21 -13.79 -1.17
C TYR A 260 -20.52 -13.73 -1.96
N LEU A 261 -20.81 -12.62 -2.67
CA LEU A 261 -22.09 -12.47 -3.38
C LEU A 261 -22.00 -12.76 -4.88
N ILE A 262 -20.79 -12.73 -5.45
CA ILE A 262 -20.59 -13.00 -6.88
C ILE A 262 -19.79 -14.29 -7.03
N ALA A 263 -18.49 -14.21 -6.86
CA ALA A 263 -17.55 -15.33 -6.81
C ALA A 263 -16.18 -14.85 -6.31
N PRO A 264 -15.36 -15.71 -5.70
CA PRO A 264 -13.98 -15.34 -5.32
C PRO A 264 -13.16 -14.78 -6.50
N GLY A 265 -13.30 -15.36 -7.69
CA GLY A 265 -12.65 -14.88 -8.91
C GLY A 265 -13.04 -13.43 -9.29
N ALA A 266 -14.23 -12.95 -8.94
CA ALA A 266 -14.68 -11.59 -9.19
C ALA A 266 -13.81 -10.53 -8.49
N VAL A 267 -13.18 -10.85 -7.37
CA VAL A 267 -12.22 -9.98 -6.69
C VAL A 267 -11.05 -9.61 -7.62
N THR A 268 -10.63 -10.53 -8.47
CA THR A 268 -9.57 -10.30 -9.46
C THR A 268 -9.97 -9.23 -10.46
N TYR A 269 -11.17 -9.32 -11.00
CA TYR A 269 -11.67 -8.30 -11.94
C TYR A 269 -11.80 -6.93 -11.30
N VAL A 270 -12.34 -6.84 -10.09
CA VAL A 270 -12.42 -5.59 -9.31
C VAL A 270 -11.03 -5.01 -9.06
N TYR A 271 -10.06 -5.86 -8.68
CA TYR A 271 -8.68 -5.45 -8.44
C TYR A 271 -8.01 -4.89 -9.69
N LEU A 272 -8.10 -5.59 -10.82
CA LEU A 272 -7.49 -5.17 -12.09
C LEU A 272 -8.16 -3.92 -12.66
N ALA A 273 -9.50 -3.83 -12.58
CA ALA A 273 -10.23 -2.62 -12.98
C ALA A 273 -9.80 -1.39 -12.16
N ASN A 274 -9.73 -1.52 -10.83
CA ASN A 274 -9.22 -0.46 -9.97
C ASN A 274 -7.78 -0.08 -10.31
N ARG A 275 -6.96 -1.05 -10.73
CA ARG A 275 -5.57 -0.78 -11.14
C ARG A 275 -5.51 0.10 -12.39
N LEU A 276 -6.37 -0.15 -13.36
CA LEU A 276 -6.46 0.66 -14.58
C LEU A 276 -6.99 2.06 -14.28
N LEU A 277 -8.01 2.19 -13.43
CA LEU A 277 -8.58 3.48 -13.02
C LEU A 277 -7.58 4.38 -12.29
N LEU A 278 -6.66 3.80 -11.51
CA LEU A 278 -5.64 4.57 -10.80
C LEU A 278 -4.64 5.28 -11.74
N PHE A 279 -4.49 4.83 -12.98
CA PHE A 279 -3.53 5.41 -13.93
C PHE A 279 -3.95 6.82 -14.38
N PRO A 280 -5.15 7.03 -14.99
CA PRO A 280 -5.61 8.37 -15.32
C PRO A 280 -5.79 9.25 -14.08
N HIS A 281 -6.32 8.70 -12.98
CA HIS A 281 -6.54 9.44 -11.73
C HIS A 281 -5.25 10.05 -11.18
N ALA A 282 -4.15 9.30 -11.20
CA ALA A 282 -2.85 9.79 -10.72
C ALA A 282 -2.25 10.88 -11.62
N LEU A 283 -2.49 10.81 -12.93
CA LEU A 283 -1.98 11.81 -13.89
C LEU A 283 -2.78 13.11 -13.85
N THR A 284 -4.05 13.06 -13.49
CA THR A 284 -4.99 14.19 -13.55
C THR A 284 -5.29 14.77 -12.17
N ALA A 285 -6.16 14.14 -11.41
CA ALA A 285 -6.70 14.69 -10.17
C ALA A 285 -5.62 14.96 -9.13
N MET A 286 -4.67 14.04 -8.94
CA MET A 286 -3.57 14.23 -7.98
C MET A 286 -2.62 15.36 -8.40
N SER A 287 -2.30 15.47 -9.70
CA SER A 287 -1.40 16.51 -10.18
C SER A 287 -2.03 17.90 -10.05
N VAL A 288 -3.32 18.03 -10.39
CA VAL A 288 -4.08 19.28 -10.21
C VAL A 288 -4.21 19.63 -8.73
N ALA A 289 -4.56 18.66 -7.87
CA ALA A 289 -4.70 18.88 -6.43
C ALA A 289 -3.40 19.41 -5.81
N VAL A 290 -2.26 18.76 -6.09
CA VAL A 290 -0.94 19.19 -5.57
C VAL A 290 -0.55 20.59 -6.06
N ALA A 291 -0.85 20.92 -7.32
CA ALA A 291 -0.51 22.23 -7.88
C ALA A 291 -1.41 23.36 -7.35
N VAL A 292 -2.68 23.08 -7.10
CA VAL A 292 -3.71 24.08 -6.77
C VAL A 292 -3.88 24.27 -5.27
N PHE A 293 -3.64 23.25 -4.46
CA PHE A 293 -3.84 23.30 -3.01
C PHE A 293 -3.09 24.45 -2.31
N PRO A 294 -1.80 24.74 -2.58
CA PRO A 294 -1.10 25.86 -1.97
C PRO A 294 -1.74 27.22 -2.32
N LYS A 295 -2.22 27.36 -3.59
CA LYS A 295 -2.89 28.56 -4.06
C LYS A 295 -4.24 28.74 -3.37
N LEU A 296 -5.05 27.70 -3.28
CA LEU A 296 -6.33 27.74 -2.53
C LEU A 296 -6.12 28.07 -1.06
N ALA A 297 -5.08 27.51 -0.43
CA ALA A 297 -4.76 27.82 0.96
C ALA A 297 -4.39 29.27 1.16
N SER A 298 -3.65 29.90 0.21
CA SER A 298 -3.31 31.32 0.28
C SER A 298 -4.49 32.25 -0.06
N GLU A 299 -5.47 31.78 -0.81
CA GLU A 299 -6.69 32.52 -1.16
C GLU A 299 -7.82 32.34 -0.15
N ALA A 300 -7.69 31.43 0.82
CA ALA A 300 -8.71 31.14 1.83
C ALA A 300 -8.92 32.30 2.83
N ASP A 301 -7.89 33.13 3.04
CA ASP A 301 -7.93 34.31 3.93
C ASP A 301 -8.54 35.55 3.27
N ASP A 302 -8.85 35.49 1.95
CA ASP A 302 -9.42 36.63 1.22
C ASP A 302 -10.92 36.77 1.55
N LEU A 303 -11.29 37.89 2.17
CA LEU A 303 -12.66 38.19 2.61
C LEU A 303 -13.73 38.10 1.50
N VAL A 304 -13.34 38.16 0.24
CA VAL A 304 -14.24 38.19 -0.92
C VAL A 304 -14.41 36.83 -1.62
N ARG A 305 -13.69 35.79 -1.25
CA ARG A 305 -13.78 34.42 -1.79
C ARG A 305 -13.87 34.29 -3.33
N THR A 306 -13.79 35.38 -4.08
CA THR A 306 -13.98 35.41 -5.54
C THR A 306 -12.79 34.80 -6.26
N LYS A 307 -11.58 35.05 -5.75
CA LYS A 307 -10.35 34.46 -6.31
C LYS A 307 -10.31 32.96 -6.08
N MET A 308 -10.65 32.52 -4.86
CA MET A 308 -10.74 31.11 -4.51
C MET A 308 -11.73 30.35 -5.40
N ARG A 309 -12.90 30.96 -5.69
CA ARG A 309 -13.89 30.41 -6.63
C ARG A 309 -13.31 30.26 -8.02
N GLY A 310 -12.67 31.30 -8.58
CA GLY A 310 -12.05 31.23 -9.90
C GLY A 310 -10.96 30.14 -9.98
N THR A 311 -10.15 29.97 -8.92
CA THR A 311 -9.14 28.91 -8.84
C THR A 311 -9.79 27.52 -8.77
N LEU A 312 -10.88 27.36 -8.02
CA LEU A 312 -11.65 26.11 -7.96
C LEU A 312 -12.29 25.77 -9.31
N ASP A 313 -12.96 26.73 -9.95
CA ASP A 313 -13.62 26.53 -11.25
C ASP A 313 -12.60 26.14 -12.34
N MET A 314 -11.47 26.81 -12.39
CA MET A 314 -10.38 26.50 -13.34
C MET A 314 -9.79 25.11 -13.06
N SER A 315 -9.63 24.74 -11.80
CA SER A 315 -9.10 23.41 -11.40
C SER A 315 -10.07 22.30 -11.75
N ALA A 316 -11.37 22.52 -11.49
CA ALA A 316 -12.43 21.59 -11.85
C ALA A 316 -12.50 21.41 -13.37
N ALA A 317 -12.49 22.51 -14.13
CA ALA A 317 -12.49 22.46 -15.59
C ALA A 317 -11.27 21.72 -16.15
N ALA A 318 -10.06 21.99 -15.62
CA ALA A 318 -8.83 21.30 -16.02
C ALA A 318 -8.90 19.80 -15.71
N THR A 319 -9.42 19.43 -14.53
CA THR A 319 -9.60 18.02 -14.15
C THR A 319 -10.60 17.33 -15.08
N ILE A 320 -11.75 17.91 -15.35
CA ILE A 320 -12.78 17.37 -16.24
C ILE A 320 -12.23 17.20 -17.65
N LEU A 321 -11.54 18.23 -18.17
CA LEU A 321 -10.99 18.24 -19.53
C LEU A 321 -10.04 17.07 -19.80
N VAL A 322 -9.29 16.61 -18.80
CA VAL A 322 -8.37 15.48 -18.95
C VAL A 322 -9.01 14.16 -18.54
N THR A 323 -9.82 14.16 -17.49
CA THR A 323 -10.42 12.92 -16.97
C THR A 323 -11.50 12.37 -17.88
N LEU A 324 -12.31 13.25 -18.51
CA LEU A 324 -13.43 12.83 -19.36
C LEU A 324 -12.96 12.11 -20.64
N PRO A 325 -11.97 12.62 -21.42
CA PRO A 325 -11.40 11.87 -22.53
C PRO A 325 -10.71 10.57 -22.09
N ALA A 326 -10.03 10.57 -20.93
CA ALA A 326 -9.40 9.38 -20.42
C ALA A 326 -10.43 8.29 -20.03
N ALA A 327 -11.56 8.69 -19.42
CA ALA A 327 -12.66 7.77 -19.12
C ALA A 327 -13.30 7.24 -20.41
N ALA A 328 -13.58 8.10 -21.39
CA ALA A 328 -14.10 7.69 -22.70
C ALA A 328 -13.14 6.71 -23.40
N GLY A 329 -11.83 7.02 -23.39
CA GLY A 329 -10.81 6.13 -23.94
C GLY A 329 -10.76 4.78 -23.25
N LEU A 330 -10.84 4.73 -21.92
CA LEU A 330 -10.89 3.46 -21.18
C LEU A 330 -12.16 2.65 -21.48
N ILE A 331 -13.31 3.30 -21.67
CA ILE A 331 -14.56 2.62 -22.03
C ILE A 331 -14.47 2.06 -23.45
N LEU A 332 -14.02 2.85 -24.40
CA LEU A 332 -13.96 2.46 -25.82
C LEU A 332 -12.88 1.41 -26.10
N LEU A 333 -11.77 1.44 -25.36
CA LEU A 333 -10.63 0.55 -25.55
C LEU A 333 -10.51 -0.49 -24.43
N ALA A 334 -11.57 -0.72 -23.65
CA ALA A 334 -11.52 -1.58 -22.48
C ALA A 334 -11.00 -2.98 -22.84
N ASP A 335 -11.57 -3.60 -23.87
CA ASP A 335 -11.21 -4.94 -24.33
C ASP A 335 -9.75 -4.98 -24.83
N ASP A 336 -9.33 -4.01 -25.63
CA ASP A 336 -7.97 -3.94 -26.16
C ASP A 336 -6.95 -3.75 -25.04
N VAL A 337 -7.25 -2.86 -24.08
CA VAL A 337 -6.39 -2.58 -22.93
C VAL A 337 -6.25 -3.84 -22.05
N VAL A 338 -7.34 -4.51 -21.74
CA VAL A 338 -7.32 -5.74 -20.94
C VAL A 338 -6.58 -6.85 -21.69
N ASN A 339 -6.86 -7.03 -22.99
CA ASN A 339 -6.20 -8.03 -23.82
C ASN A 339 -4.67 -7.82 -23.89
N VAL A 340 -4.21 -6.61 -24.12
CA VAL A 340 -2.78 -6.30 -24.22
C VAL A 340 -2.08 -6.45 -22.86
N LEU A 341 -2.73 -5.97 -21.79
CA LEU A 341 -2.08 -5.88 -20.49
C LEU A 341 -2.13 -7.20 -19.70
N PHE A 342 -3.24 -7.94 -19.75
CA PHE A 342 -3.47 -9.04 -18.80
C PHE A 342 -3.69 -10.39 -19.47
N VAL A 343 -4.28 -10.44 -20.67
CA VAL A 343 -4.60 -11.70 -21.33
C VAL A 343 -3.34 -12.52 -21.59
N GLY A 344 -3.42 -13.81 -21.31
CA GLY A 344 -2.40 -14.82 -21.48
C GLY A 344 -2.35 -15.81 -20.32
N GLY A 345 -1.74 -16.96 -20.54
CA GLY A 345 -1.70 -18.03 -19.56
C GLY A 345 -3.09 -18.50 -19.16
N LYS A 346 -3.40 -18.43 -17.86
CA LYS A 346 -4.72 -18.79 -17.30
C LYS A 346 -5.73 -17.65 -17.30
N PHE A 347 -5.33 -16.42 -17.68
CA PHE A 347 -6.22 -15.26 -17.72
C PHE A 347 -6.63 -14.94 -19.15
N GLY A 348 -7.91 -15.08 -19.41
CA GLY A 348 -8.49 -14.80 -20.72
C GLY A 348 -8.43 -15.97 -21.66
N GLY A 349 -9.58 -16.48 -21.96
CA GLY A 349 -9.78 -17.52 -22.93
C GLY A 349 -11.26 -17.79 -23.18
N ASP A 350 -12.10 -17.27 -22.31
CA ASP A 350 -13.56 -17.43 -22.39
C ASP A 350 -14.26 -16.08 -22.24
#